data_45ded9ba7e705a69dd26597ccaf1129b
#
_entry.id   45ded9ba7e705a69dd26597ccaf1129b
#
_cell.length_a   1.000
_cell.length_b   1.000
_cell.length_c   1.000
_cell.angle_alpha   90.00
_cell.angle_beta   90.00
_cell.angle_gamma   90.00
#
_symmetry.space_group_name_H-M   'P 1'
#
loop_
_entity.id
_entity.type
_entity.pdbx_description
1 polymer ?
#
loop_
_entity_poly.entity_id
_entity_poly.type
_entity_poly.pdbx_seq_one_letter_code
_entity_poly.pdbx_strand_id
1 'polypeptide(L)'
;MALQWEFPGGKIEAGETPEQALARELREELGIEASIGPRITHVRHNYRHGGAVDLQFFAVRDFSGDLQNRIFAQVVWAKLEDLPNYDFLAADRGLIKDLASGKLL
;
A
#
# COMPACT_ATOMS: atom_id res chain seq x y z
N MET A 1 17.03 13.22 3.56
CA MET A 1 15.68 12.98 4.11
C MET A 1 15.65 11.62 4.79
N ALA A 2 14.93 11.53 5.89
CA ALA A 2 14.69 10.24 6.53
C ALA A 2 13.80 9.36 5.65
N LEU A 3 14.07 8.06 5.63
CA LEU A 3 13.21 7.09 4.96
C LEU A 3 11.91 6.94 5.75
N GLN A 4 10.82 6.86 5.05
CA GLN A 4 9.50 6.62 5.64
C GLN A 4 8.93 5.30 5.14
N TRP A 5 8.04 4.71 5.95
CA TRP A 5 7.35 3.48 5.59
C TRP A 5 6.20 3.78 4.64
N GLU A 6 5.95 2.86 3.74
CA GLU A 6 4.83 2.94 2.81
C GLU A 6 4.32 1.55 2.48
N PHE A 7 3.09 1.48 1.98
CA PHE A 7 2.54 0.24 1.44
C PHE A 7 3.08 0.01 0.04
N PRO A 8 3.27 -1.25 -0.37
CA PRO A 8 3.66 -1.55 -1.74
C PRO A 8 2.54 -1.16 -2.71
N GLY A 9 2.94 -0.77 -3.91
CA GLY A 9 2.03 -0.36 -4.95
C GLY A 9 2.64 0.71 -5.83
N GLY A 10 1.85 1.30 -6.69
CA GLY A 10 2.33 2.32 -7.61
C GLY A 10 1.21 2.91 -8.45
N LYS A 11 1.59 3.55 -9.53
CA LYS A 11 0.67 4.25 -10.42
C LYS A 11 -0.10 3.27 -11.30
N ILE A 12 -1.38 3.61 -11.54
CA ILE A 12 -2.20 2.90 -12.51
C ILE A 12 -1.79 3.38 -13.91
N GLU A 13 -1.42 2.44 -14.77
CA GLU A 13 -1.05 2.75 -16.16
C GLU A 13 -2.29 2.74 -17.06
N ALA A 14 -2.15 3.36 -18.24
CA ALA A 14 -3.24 3.39 -19.22
C ALA A 14 -3.71 1.97 -19.56
N GLY A 15 -5.01 1.76 -19.55
CA GLY A 15 -5.60 0.46 -19.87
C GLY A 15 -5.65 -0.53 -18.71
N GLU A 16 -5.12 -0.17 -17.54
CA GLU A 16 -5.20 -1.02 -16.35
C GLU A 16 -6.37 -0.62 -15.46
N THR A 17 -6.99 -1.62 -14.82
CA THR A 17 -7.83 -1.36 -13.64
C THR A 17 -6.92 -1.15 -12.44
N PRO A 18 -7.42 -0.53 -11.34
CA PRO A 18 -6.65 -0.41 -10.10
C PRO A 18 -6.14 -1.75 -9.59
N GLU A 19 -6.94 -2.80 -9.67
CA GLU A 19 -6.56 -4.15 -9.24
C GLU A 19 -5.44 -4.74 -10.09
N GLN A 20 -5.50 -4.53 -11.42
CA GLN A 20 -4.44 -4.98 -12.33
C GLN A 20 -3.13 -4.25 -12.06
N ALA A 21 -3.20 -2.95 -11.81
CA ALA A 21 -2.04 -2.15 -11.48
C ALA A 21 -1.36 -2.64 -10.20
N LEU A 22 -2.14 -2.91 -9.17
CA LEU A 22 -1.60 -3.41 -7.91
C LEU A 22 -0.96 -4.79 -8.08
N ALA A 23 -1.62 -5.70 -8.80
CA ALA A 23 -1.06 -7.03 -9.06
C ALA A 23 0.27 -6.94 -9.80
N ARG A 24 0.37 -6.06 -10.79
CA ARG A 24 1.62 -5.82 -11.54
C ARG A 24 2.72 -5.26 -10.63
N GLU A 25 2.39 -4.26 -9.81
CA GLU A 25 3.36 -3.64 -8.90
C GLU A 25 3.88 -4.63 -7.86
N LEU A 26 3.00 -5.47 -7.30
CA LEU A 26 3.43 -6.49 -6.34
C LEU A 26 4.35 -7.53 -6.99
N ARG A 27 4.11 -7.88 -8.25
CA ARG A 27 5.02 -8.76 -8.99
C ARG A 27 6.39 -8.11 -9.21
N GLU A 28 6.39 -6.85 -9.62
CA GLU A 28 7.62 -6.11 -9.89
C GLU A 28 8.43 -5.82 -8.63
N GLU A 29 7.77 -5.43 -7.55
CA GLU A 29 8.43 -4.99 -6.32
C GLU A 29 8.75 -6.14 -5.37
N LEU A 30 7.86 -7.13 -5.27
CA LEU A 30 7.96 -8.20 -4.28
C LEU A 30 8.03 -9.60 -4.85
N GLY A 31 7.91 -9.76 -6.17
CA GLY A 31 8.03 -11.06 -6.82
C GLY A 31 6.91 -12.04 -6.54
N ILE A 32 5.74 -11.56 -6.14
CA ILE A 32 4.59 -12.42 -5.83
C ILE A 32 3.47 -12.27 -6.85
N GLU A 33 2.67 -13.33 -6.99
CA GLU A 33 1.42 -13.33 -7.75
C GLU A 33 0.26 -13.21 -6.75
N ALA A 34 -0.30 -12.01 -6.66
CA ALA A 34 -1.33 -11.70 -5.67
C ALA A 34 -2.73 -11.77 -6.25
N SER A 35 -3.65 -12.34 -5.48
CA SER A 35 -5.08 -12.22 -5.73
C SER A 35 -5.58 -10.97 -5.03
N ILE A 36 -5.98 -9.97 -5.82
CA ILE A 36 -6.42 -8.70 -5.27
C ILE A 36 -7.85 -8.85 -4.76
N GLY A 37 -8.02 -8.61 -3.47
CA GLY A 37 -9.31 -8.67 -2.80
C GLY A 37 -10.08 -7.36 -2.87
N PRO A 38 -11.03 -7.15 -1.94
CA PRO A 38 -11.87 -5.96 -1.97
C PRO A 38 -11.09 -4.69 -1.66
N ARG A 39 -11.54 -3.58 -2.25
CA ARG A 39 -11.02 -2.26 -1.89
C ARG A 39 -11.49 -1.92 -0.47
N ILE A 40 -10.55 -1.59 0.40
CA ILE A 40 -10.85 -1.26 1.80
C ILE A 40 -11.04 0.23 2.02
N THR A 41 -10.37 1.07 1.25
CA THR A 41 -10.57 2.51 1.34
C THR A 41 -10.02 3.22 0.12
N HIS A 42 -10.48 4.45 -0.06
CA HIS A 42 -10.05 5.37 -1.11
C HIS A 42 -9.81 6.72 -0.45
N VAL A 43 -8.60 7.25 -0.57
CA VAL A 43 -8.17 8.49 0.07
C VAL A 43 -7.67 9.48 -0.98
N ARG A 44 -8.12 10.72 -0.90
CA ARG A 44 -7.55 11.82 -1.66
C ARG A 44 -6.66 12.65 -0.74
N HIS A 45 -5.38 12.72 -1.07
CA HIS A 45 -4.41 13.51 -0.33
C HIS A 45 -4.00 14.72 -1.15
N ASN A 46 -4.15 15.91 -0.57
CA ASN A 46 -3.75 17.17 -1.18
C ASN A 46 -2.40 17.60 -0.63
N TYR A 47 -1.43 17.84 -1.50
CA TYR A 47 -0.11 18.29 -1.07
C TYR A 47 -0.09 19.78 -0.80
N ARG A 48 0.71 20.20 0.18
CA ARG A 48 0.82 21.59 0.60
C ARG A 48 1.24 22.52 -0.54
N HIS A 49 2.09 22.04 -1.44
CA HIS A 49 2.64 22.84 -2.55
C HIS A 49 1.85 22.69 -3.85
N GLY A 50 0.64 22.22 -3.79
CA GLY A 50 -0.21 21.98 -4.94
C GLY A 50 -0.18 20.53 -5.40
N GLY A 51 -1.20 20.18 -6.17
CA GLY A 51 -1.39 18.82 -6.63
C GLY A 51 -2.07 17.93 -5.59
N ALA A 52 -2.56 16.80 -6.05
CA ALA A 52 -3.26 15.82 -5.23
C ALA A 52 -2.99 14.43 -5.76
N VAL A 53 -3.16 13.42 -4.92
CA VAL A 53 -3.11 12.02 -5.31
C VAL A 53 -4.34 11.30 -4.78
N ASP A 54 -4.92 10.44 -5.60
CA ASP A 54 -5.99 9.53 -5.19
C ASP A 54 -5.37 8.18 -4.91
N LEU A 55 -5.52 7.71 -3.68
CA LEU A 55 -4.97 6.44 -3.23
C LEU A 55 -6.08 5.43 -3.00
N GLN A 56 -5.95 4.26 -3.61
CA GLN A 56 -6.87 3.17 -3.41
C GLN A 56 -6.13 2.03 -2.72
N PHE A 57 -6.70 1.49 -1.66
CA PHE A 57 -6.10 0.42 -0.86
C PHE A 57 -6.97 -0.83 -0.92
N PHE A 58 -6.32 -1.96 -1.14
CA PHE A 58 -7.00 -3.24 -1.32
C PHE A 58 -6.49 -4.26 -0.31
N ALA A 59 -7.36 -5.14 0.13
CA ALA A 59 -6.94 -6.31 0.88
C ALA A 59 -6.34 -7.33 -0.08
N VAL A 60 -5.20 -7.90 0.28
CA VAL A 60 -4.60 -9.03 -0.43
C VAL A 60 -4.47 -10.15 0.58
N ARG A 61 -5.35 -11.13 0.51
CA ARG A 61 -5.40 -12.23 1.50
C ARG A 61 -4.73 -13.49 1.00
N ASP A 62 -4.44 -13.54 -0.30
CA ASP A 62 -3.88 -14.71 -0.93
C ASP A 62 -2.86 -14.32 -1.99
N PHE A 63 -1.72 -14.97 -1.97
CA PHE A 63 -0.69 -14.80 -2.97
C PHE A 63 0.13 -16.07 -3.10
N SER A 64 0.79 -16.25 -4.24
CA SER A 64 1.72 -17.34 -4.48
C SER A 64 3.12 -16.80 -4.75
N GLY A 65 4.11 -17.63 -4.52
CA GLY A 65 5.51 -17.24 -4.64
C GLY A 65 6.11 -16.80 -3.32
N ASP A 66 7.44 -16.73 -3.28
CA ASP A 66 8.18 -16.27 -2.11
C ASP A 66 8.36 -14.76 -2.19
N LEU A 67 8.00 -14.06 -1.13
CA LEU A 67 8.12 -12.61 -1.08
C LEU A 67 9.60 -12.20 -1.12
N GLN A 68 9.94 -11.37 -2.10
CA GLN A 68 11.29 -10.87 -2.32
C GLN A 68 11.29 -9.36 -2.24
N ASN A 69 12.29 -8.80 -1.55
CA ASN A 69 12.49 -7.36 -1.57
C ASN A 69 13.38 -7.00 -2.77
N ARG A 70 12.78 -6.45 -3.82
CA ARG A 70 13.51 -6.12 -5.06
C ARG A 70 13.95 -4.67 -5.14
N ILE A 71 13.26 -3.75 -4.42
CA ILE A 71 13.49 -2.32 -4.59
C ILE A 71 13.51 -1.51 -3.28
N PHE A 72 13.04 -2.08 -2.18
CA PHE A 72 12.90 -1.33 -0.93
C PHE A 72 14.15 -1.44 -0.06
N ALA A 73 14.37 -0.44 0.79
CA ALA A 73 15.42 -0.50 1.80
C ALA A 73 15.15 -1.64 2.78
N GLN A 74 13.89 -1.85 3.12
CA GLN A 74 13.46 -2.91 4.04
C GLN A 74 12.00 -3.27 3.80
N VAL A 75 11.66 -4.54 3.96
CA VAL A 75 10.27 -5.03 3.92
C VAL A 75 10.00 -5.76 5.23
N VAL A 76 8.85 -5.45 5.85
CA VAL A 76 8.47 -5.98 7.16
C VAL A 76 7.01 -6.44 7.12
N TRP A 77 6.75 -7.59 7.73
CA TRP A 77 5.40 -8.02 8.10
C TRP A 77 5.08 -7.43 9.48
N ALA A 78 4.06 -6.58 9.54
CA ALA A 78 3.64 -5.93 10.78
C ALA A 78 2.21 -6.28 11.12
N LYS A 79 1.91 -6.38 12.43
CA LYS A 79 0.53 -6.49 12.88
C LYS A 79 -0.16 -5.14 12.68
N LEU A 80 -1.46 -5.17 12.37
CA LEU A 80 -2.22 -3.95 12.14
C LEU A 80 -2.15 -2.99 13.34
N GLU A 81 -2.23 -3.52 14.55
CA GLU A 81 -2.17 -2.74 15.79
C GLU A 81 -0.83 -2.04 16.01
N ASP A 82 0.25 -2.54 15.39
CA ASP A 82 1.60 -1.99 15.51
C ASP A 82 1.92 -0.93 14.46
N LEU A 83 1.08 -0.76 13.44
CA LEU A 83 1.33 0.18 12.35
C LEU A 83 1.59 1.62 12.82
N PRO A 84 0.90 2.15 13.87
CA PRO A 84 1.19 3.50 14.34
C PRO A 84 2.61 3.70 14.89
N ASN A 85 3.33 2.62 15.17
CA ASN A 85 4.72 2.69 15.64
C ASN A 85 5.74 2.94 14.52
N TYR A 86 5.29 2.90 13.27
CA TYR A 86 6.14 3.12 12.10
C TYR A 86 5.91 4.52 11.55
N ASP A 87 6.98 5.16 11.07
CA ASP A 87 6.89 6.50 10.47
C ASP A 87 6.42 6.40 9.02
N PHE A 88 5.11 6.41 8.84
CA PHE A 88 4.49 6.36 7.51
C PHE A 88 4.44 7.72 6.83
N LEU A 89 4.32 7.70 5.50
CA LEU A 89 4.04 8.89 4.71
C LEU A 89 2.75 9.56 5.20
N ALA A 90 2.73 10.90 5.13
CA ALA A 90 1.59 11.68 5.61
C ALA A 90 0.26 11.25 4.96
N ALA A 91 0.29 10.89 3.68
CA ALA A 91 -0.90 10.44 2.95
C ALA A 91 -1.52 9.16 3.52
N ASP A 92 -0.74 8.34 4.24
CA ASP A 92 -1.18 7.05 4.78
C ASP A 92 -1.64 7.11 6.23
N ARG A 93 -1.41 8.21 6.93
CA ARG A 93 -1.63 8.28 8.40
C ARG A 93 -3.06 8.04 8.83
N GLY A 94 -4.04 8.55 8.08
CA GLY A 94 -5.45 8.31 8.38
C GLY A 94 -5.81 6.83 8.23
N LEU A 95 -5.33 6.20 7.18
CA LEU A 95 -5.50 4.77 6.95
C LEU A 95 -4.86 3.95 8.08
N ILE A 96 -3.64 4.31 8.50
CA ILE A 96 -2.95 3.62 9.59
C ILE A 96 -3.78 3.60 10.86
N LYS A 97 -4.36 4.74 11.21
CA LYS A 97 -5.23 4.86 12.39
C LYS A 97 -6.44 3.94 12.30
N ASP A 98 -7.08 3.90 11.14
CA ASP A 98 -8.28 3.09 10.93
C ASP A 98 -7.97 1.60 10.89
N LEU A 99 -6.84 1.21 10.30
CA LEU A 99 -6.40 -0.19 10.31
C LEU A 99 -6.07 -0.65 11.73
N ALA A 100 -5.34 0.17 12.49
CA ALA A 100 -4.93 -0.18 13.85
C ALA A 100 -6.11 -0.31 14.80
N SER A 101 -7.19 0.45 14.58
CA SER A 101 -8.40 0.42 15.41
C SER A 101 -9.39 -0.68 15.02
N GLY A 102 -9.12 -1.42 13.94
CA GLY A 102 -10.00 -2.49 13.48
C GLY A 102 -11.21 -2.04 12.67
N LYS A 103 -11.26 -0.79 12.23
CA LYS A 103 -12.41 -0.26 11.48
C LYS A 103 -12.54 -0.82 10.08
N LEU A 104 -11.44 -1.18 9.44
CA LEU A 104 -11.42 -1.58 8.03
C LEU A 104 -11.28 -3.09 7.83
N LEU A 105 -10.66 -3.77 8.75
CA LEU A 105 -10.40 -5.21 8.64
C LEU A 105 -10.66 -5.93 9.97
#